data_475b0020d2c0dd0900dd6650ec12f02e
#
_entry.id   475b0020d2c0dd0900dd6650ec12f02e
#
_cell.length_a   1.000
_cell.length_b   1.000
_cell.length_c   1.000
_cell.angle_alpha   90.00
_cell.angle_beta   90.00
_cell.angle_gamma   90.00
#
_symmetry.space_group_name_H-M   'P 1'
#
loop_
_entity.id
_entity.type
_entity.pdbx_description
1 polymer ?
#
loop_
_entity_poly.entity_id
_entity_poly.type
_entity_poly.pdbx_seq_one_letter_code
_entity_poly.pdbx_strand_id
1 'polypeptide(L)'
;CALPILKVAAQQIVSEFGGKMPDTIEDIRSLKGIGPYTAGAIGSITFNLPEPAIDGNVMRVVSRLFEIDADIAKASSRKVFEAAMLKIIDRERPGDFNQALMDLGSAVCTPTSPKCESCPLQQYCAAYQADKMTAYPVKSKKVKPKDVYYVGTIIENKKQEFLLEQRPETGLLANMWLFPIEEISKKQFQQLQKLAQPAETEKQLTLELEPVTEPLVAEEPVSFFTDYETVVWQKRALGEVVHIFSHLKWHILVFYGRNTGELATLESQRWVAAQQFSDYVFPKPQQKMVELFKKEHKNK
;
A
#
# COMPACT_ATOMS: atom_id res chain seq x y z
N CYS A 1 1.96 -2.91 5.58
CA CYS A 1 3.37 -3.18 5.88
C CYS A 1 3.54 -4.67 6.20
N ALA A 2 4.49 -5.35 5.57
CA ALA A 2 4.70 -6.80 5.75
C ALA A 2 5.43 -7.12 7.08
N LEU A 3 6.21 -6.18 7.62
CA LEU A 3 7.08 -6.40 8.77
C LEU A 3 6.37 -6.90 10.05
N PRO A 4 5.25 -6.31 10.51
CA PRO A 4 4.55 -6.83 11.68
C PRO A 4 4.00 -8.25 11.48
N ILE A 5 3.51 -8.54 10.27
CA ILE A 5 2.98 -9.87 9.92
C ILE A 5 4.12 -10.90 9.88
N LEU A 6 5.25 -10.56 9.28
CA LEU A 6 6.43 -11.41 9.23
C LEU A 6 6.97 -11.71 10.63
N LYS A 7 6.99 -10.72 11.53
CA LYS A 7 7.37 -10.92 12.94
C LYS A 7 6.47 -11.95 13.64
N VAL A 8 5.15 -11.84 13.45
CA VAL A 8 4.20 -12.80 14.04
C VAL A 8 4.43 -14.20 13.48
N ALA A 9 4.61 -14.36 12.17
CA ALA A 9 4.93 -15.65 11.57
C ALA A 9 6.24 -16.25 12.12
N ALA A 10 7.27 -15.41 12.27
CA ALA A 10 8.54 -15.86 12.88
C ALA A 10 8.37 -16.30 14.33
N GLN A 11 7.56 -15.59 15.11
CA GLN A 11 7.22 -15.98 16.48
C GLN A 11 6.47 -17.31 16.53
N GLN A 12 5.50 -17.54 15.61
CA GLN A 12 4.80 -18.81 15.47
C GLN A 12 5.78 -19.95 15.15
N ILE A 13 6.71 -19.76 14.22
CA ILE A 13 7.73 -20.76 13.89
C ILE A 13 8.55 -21.15 15.13
N VAL A 14 8.92 -20.17 15.96
CA VAL A 14 9.68 -20.45 17.19
C VAL A 14 8.82 -21.18 18.23
N SER A 15 7.59 -20.71 18.48
CA SER A 15 6.74 -21.22 19.56
C SER A 15 6.03 -22.54 19.23
N GLU A 16 5.60 -22.71 17.98
CA GLU A 16 4.75 -23.83 17.57
C GLU A 16 5.53 -24.92 16.83
N PHE A 17 6.64 -24.53 16.14
CA PHE A 17 7.44 -25.44 15.31
C PHE A 17 8.91 -25.57 15.75
N GLY A 18 9.21 -25.16 16.98
CA GLY A 18 10.57 -25.33 17.58
C GLY A 18 11.68 -24.59 16.82
N GLY A 19 11.35 -23.47 16.16
CA GLY A 19 12.29 -22.64 15.40
C GLY A 19 12.64 -23.17 14.01
N LYS A 20 11.98 -24.21 13.52
CA LYS A 20 12.16 -24.78 12.19
C LYS A 20 10.94 -24.45 11.32
N MET A 21 11.19 -24.09 10.05
CA MET A 21 10.10 -23.90 9.10
C MET A 21 9.32 -25.21 8.93
N PRO A 22 7.98 -25.21 9.08
CA PRO A 22 7.17 -26.39 8.85
C PRO A 22 7.26 -26.87 7.38
N ASP A 23 7.18 -28.17 7.17
CA ASP A 23 7.37 -28.84 5.88
C ASP A 23 6.09 -29.49 5.32
N THR A 24 4.95 -29.37 6.03
CA THR A 24 3.63 -29.76 5.49
C THR A 24 2.88 -28.54 4.97
N ILE A 25 2.03 -28.74 3.95
CA ILE A 25 1.30 -27.60 3.37
C ILE A 25 0.29 -27.00 4.35
N GLU A 26 -0.31 -27.81 5.21
CA GLU A 26 -1.25 -27.41 6.25
C GLU A 26 -0.57 -26.48 7.25
N ASP A 27 0.58 -26.86 7.77
CA ASP A 27 1.34 -26.10 8.74
C ASP A 27 1.93 -24.82 8.14
N ILE A 28 2.42 -24.88 6.90
CA ILE A 28 2.87 -23.68 6.16
C ILE A 28 1.70 -22.69 6.02
N ARG A 29 0.49 -23.15 5.68
CA ARG A 29 -0.71 -22.31 5.55
C ARG A 29 -1.20 -21.74 6.87
N SER A 30 -0.89 -22.37 8.00
CA SER A 30 -1.27 -21.89 9.34
C SER A 30 -0.51 -20.63 9.75
N LEU A 31 0.67 -20.39 9.17
CA LEU A 31 1.52 -19.25 9.51
C LEU A 31 0.85 -17.91 9.12
N LYS A 32 0.91 -16.96 10.03
CA LYS A 32 0.30 -15.64 9.83
C LYS A 32 0.85 -14.92 8.59
N GLY A 33 -0.05 -14.55 7.69
CA GLY A 33 0.32 -13.83 6.47
C GLY A 33 0.78 -14.71 5.32
N ILE A 34 0.83 -16.02 5.49
CA ILE A 34 1.08 -16.98 4.42
C ILE A 34 -0.23 -17.30 3.72
N GLY A 35 -0.41 -16.74 2.53
CA GLY A 35 -1.54 -17.06 1.66
C GLY A 35 -1.29 -18.28 0.79
N PRO A 36 -2.32 -18.76 0.05
CA PRO A 36 -2.20 -19.97 -0.78
C PRO A 36 -1.08 -19.92 -1.82
N TYR A 37 -0.80 -18.74 -2.41
CA TYR A 37 0.33 -18.56 -3.32
C TYR A 37 1.67 -18.78 -2.61
N THR A 38 1.87 -18.09 -1.49
CA THR A 38 3.12 -18.16 -0.73
C THR A 38 3.34 -19.57 -0.17
N ALA A 39 2.29 -20.21 0.32
CA ALA A 39 2.35 -21.58 0.80
C ALA A 39 2.75 -22.56 -0.31
N GLY A 40 2.13 -22.45 -1.51
CA GLY A 40 2.49 -23.26 -2.66
C GLY A 40 3.94 -23.03 -3.12
N ALA A 41 4.40 -21.78 -3.11
CA ALA A 41 5.79 -21.45 -3.46
C ALA A 41 6.79 -22.04 -2.45
N ILE A 42 6.56 -21.83 -1.15
CA ILE A 42 7.43 -22.41 -0.09
C ILE A 42 7.40 -23.93 -0.16
N GLY A 43 6.21 -24.54 -0.21
CA GLY A 43 6.03 -25.97 -0.24
C GLY A 43 6.75 -26.62 -1.42
N SER A 44 6.57 -26.06 -2.62
CA SER A 44 7.16 -26.65 -3.83
C SER A 44 8.65 -26.40 -3.98
N ILE A 45 9.11 -25.17 -3.70
CA ILE A 45 10.52 -24.80 -3.93
C ILE A 45 11.43 -25.30 -2.81
N THR A 46 10.96 -25.27 -1.56
CA THR A 46 11.80 -25.61 -0.39
C THR A 46 11.67 -27.08 -0.01
N PHE A 47 10.44 -27.61 -0.09
CA PHE A 47 10.13 -28.96 0.42
C PHE A 47 9.72 -29.95 -0.66
N ASN A 48 9.80 -29.56 -1.92
CA ASN A 48 9.44 -30.40 -3.08
C ASN A 48 8.01 -30.97 -3.01
N LEU A 49 7.09 -30.26 -2.34
CA LEU A 49 5.68 -30.63 -2.30
C LEU A 49 5.02 -30.32 -3.65
N PRO A 50 4.17 -31.20 -4.20
CA PRO A 50 3.50 -30.98 -5.50
C PRO A 50 2.33 -29.99 -5.36
N GLU A 51 2.63 -28.81 -4.82
CA GLU A 51 1.69 -27.73 -4.54
C GLU A 51 1.81 -26.59 -5.55
N PRO A 52 0.71 -26.15 -6.15
CA PRO A 52 0.73 -25.09 -7.14
C PRO A 52 0.95 -23.71 -6.50
N ALA A 53 1.88 -22.94 -7.05
CA ALA A 53 2.12 -21.55 -6.69
C ALA A 53 1.44 -20.62 -7.71
N ILE A 54 0.17 -20.27 -7.46
CA ILE A 54 -0.66 -19.57 -8.43
C ILE A 54 -0.63 -18.05 -8.18
N ASP A 55 0.12 -17.34 -9.01
CA ASP A 55 0.14 -15.89 -9.11
C ASP A 55 -0.63 -15.37 -10.34
N GLY A 56 -0.59 -14.07 -10.59
CA GLY A 56 -1.23 -13.48 -11.76
C GLY A 56 -0.61 -13.90 -13.09
N ASN A 57 0.68 -14.27 -13.13
CA ASN A 57 1.36 -14.77 -14.30
C ASN A 57 0.90 -16.20 -14.63
N VAL A 58 0.91 -17.06 -13.62
CA VAL A 58 0.42 -18.43 -13.75
C VAL A 58 -1.04 -18.48 -14.16
N MET A 59 -1.92 -17.66 -13.55
CA MET A 59 -3.32 -17.56 -13.95
C MET A 59 -3.45 -17.18 -15.42
N ARG A 60 -2.65 -16.25 -15.93
CA ARG A 60 -2.69 -15.83 -17.34
C ARG A 60 -2.21 -16.92 -18.27
N VAL A 61 -1.09 -17.57 -17.96
CA VAL A 61 -0.56 -18.68 -18.77
C VAL A 61 -1.57 -19.81 -18.85
N VAL A 62 -2.07 -20.25 -17.70
CA VAL A 62 -3.02 -21.37 -17.59
C VAL A 62 -4.37 -21.04 -18.23
N SER A 63 -4.86 -19.78 -18.10
CA SER A 63 -6.06 -19.32 -18.81
C SER A 63 -5.92 -19.48 -20.31
N ARG A 64 -4.79 -19.08 -20.89
CA ARG A 64 -4.54 -19.18 -22.33
C ARG A 64 -4.31 -20.62 -22.77
N LEU A 65 -3.59 -21.39 -21.96
CA LEU A 65 -3.27 -22.79 -22.28
C LEU A 65 -4.53 -23.63 -22.40
N PHE A 66 -5.53 -23.40 -21.54
CA PHE A 66 -6.74 -24.24 -21.43
C PHE A 66 -8.04 -23.48 -21.72
N GLU A 67 -7.99 -22.26 -22.27
CA GLU A 67 -9.16 -21.38 -22.49
C GLU A 67 -10.07 -21.26 -21.24
N ILE A 68 -9.46 -21.11 -20.04
CA ILE A 68 -10.22 -20.93 -18.81
C ILE A 68 -10.84 -19.54 -18.79
N ASP A 69 -12.17 -19.45 -18.81
CA ASP A 69 -12.97 -18.23 -18.79
C ASP A 69 -13.28 -17.70 -17.39
N ALA A 70 -12.82 -18.40 -16.34
CA ALA A 70 -12.98 -17.97 -14.97
C ALA A 70 -12.27 -16.61 -14.73
N ASP A 71 -13.02 -15.64 -14.20
CA ASP A 71 -12.53 -14.28 -13.95
C ASP A 71 -11.42 -14.27 -12.90
N ILE A 72 -10.20 -13.95 -13.31
CA ILE A 72 -9.01 -13.92 -12.42
C ILE A 72 -9.07 -12.84 -11.33
N ALA A 73 -10.00 -11.90 -11.40
CA ALA A 73 -10.21 -10.90 -10.36
C ALA A 73 -11.06 -11.42 -9.19
N LYS A 74 -11.75 -12.54 -9.36
CA LYS A 74 -12.59 -13.16 -8.33
C LYS A 74 -11.80 -14.19 -7.52
N ALA A 75 -11.86 -14.09 -6.20
CA ALA A 75 -11.19 -15.05 -5.31
C ALA A 75 -11.70 -16.49 -5.50
N SER A 76 -12.99 -16.68 -5.84
CA SER A 76 -13.61 -17.98 -6.12
C SER A 76 -12.99 -18.69 -7.32
N SER A 77 -12.48 -17.96 -8.31
CA SER A 77 -11.86 -18.55 -9.51
C SER A 77 -10.56 -19.27 -9.20
N ARG A 78 -9.92 -18.97 -8.07
CA ARG A 78 -8.66 -19.61 -7.68
C ARG A 78 -8.73 -21.14 -7.69
N LYS A 79 -9.84 -21.70 -7.20
CA LYS A 79 -10.05 -23.17 -7.18
C LYS A 79 -10.05 -23.80 -8.58
N VAL A 80 -10.51 -23.07 -9.59
CA VAL A 80 -10.50 -23.56 -10.99
C VAL A 80 -9.06 -23.67 -11.50
N PHE A 81 -8.23 -22.64 -11.22
CA PHE A 81 -6.82 -22.65 -11.60
C PHE A 81 -6.02 -23.68 -10.79
N GLU A 82 -6.32 -23.84 -9.51
CA GLU A 82 -5.70 -24.87 -8.66
C GLU A 82 -5.98 -26.27 -9.19
N ALA A 83 -7.23 -26.56 -9.54
CA ALA A 83 -7.59 -27.85 -10.15
C ALA A 83 -6.92 -28.10 -11.51
N ALA A 84 -6.73 -27.05 -12.32
CA ALA A 84 -6.01 -27.15 -13.58
C ALA A 84 -4.51 -27.40 -13.36
N MET A 85 -3.89 -26.66 -12.44
CA MET A 85 -2.48 -26.79 -12.09
C MET A 85 -2.13 -28.16 -11.51
N LEU A 86 -2.97 -28.71 -10.63
CA LEU A 86 -2.75 -30.02 -10.02
C LEU A 86 -2.76 -31.18 -11.05
N LYS A 87 -3.34 -30.95 -12.25
CA LYS A 87 -3.32 -31.95 -13.34
C LYS A 87 -2.01 -31.95 -14.12
N ILE A 88 -1.27 -30.84 -14.12
CA ILE A 88 -0.09 -30.63 -14.96
C ILE A 88 1.20 -30.43 -14.18
N ILE A 89 1.13 -30.20 -12.88
CA ILE A 89 2.32 -29.97 -12.06
C ILE A 89 3.25 -31.17 -12.09
N ASP A 90 4.52 -30.92 -12.34
CA ASP A 90 5.56 -31.94 -12.24
C ASP A 90 5.71 -32.37 -10.76
N ARG A 91 5.52 -33.65 -10.50
CA ARG A 91 5.58 -34.19 -9.12
C ARG A 91 6.99 -34.46 -8.65
N GLU A 92 7.94 -34.58 -9.55
CA GLU A 92 9.35 -34.79 -9.21
C GLU A 92 10.05 -33.43 -8.98
N ARG A 93 9.68 -32.42 -9.75
CA ARG A 93 10.29 -31.08 -9.71
C ARG A 93 9.23 -29.96 -9.66
N PRO A 94 8.34 -29.98 -8.65
CA PRO A 94 7.21 -29.01 -8.60
C PRO A 94 7.67 -27.56 -8.42
N GLY A 95 8.78 -27.32 -7.73
CA GLY A 95 9.36 -26.00 -7.56
C GLY A 95 9.86 -25.41 -8.87
N ASP A 96 10.58 -26.18 -9.66
CA ASP A 96 11.07 -25.76 -10.96
C ASP A 96 9.91 -25.52 -11.94
N PHE A 97 8.89 -26.38 -11.91
CA PHE A 97 7.69 -26.23 -12.72
C PHE A 97 6.94 -24.92 -12.42
N ASN A 98 6.72 -24.62 -11.15
CA ASN A 98 6.09 -23.37 -10.73
C ASN A 98 6.89 -22.14 -11.17
N GLN A 99 8.21 -22.16 -10.98
CA GLN A 99 9.11 -21.06 -11.38
C GLN A 99 9.11 -20.89 -12.90
N ALA A 100 9.23 -21.99 -13.67
CA ALA A 100 9.20 -21.95 -15.12
C ALA A 100 7.90 -21.32 -15.67
N LEU A 101 6.73 -21.61 -15.08
CA LEU A 101 5.47 -20.99 -15.47
C LEU A 101 5.41 -19.49 -15.12
N MET A 102 5.96 -19.08 -13.98
CA MET A 102 6.05 -17.66 -13.60
C MET A 102 6.97 -16.91 -14.57
N ASP A 103 8.13 -17.48 -14.91
CA ASP A 103 9.09 -16.91 -15.86
C ASP A 103 8.51 -16.83 -17.27
N LEU A 104 7.84 -17.89 -17.73
CA LEU A 104 7.12 -17.88 -18.99
C LEU A 104 6.08 -16.77 -19.04
N GLY A 105 5.32 -16.59 -17.95
CA GLY A 105 4.35 -15.52 -17.81
C GLY A 105 4.97 -14.13 -17.83
N SER A 106 6.15 -13.95 -17.23
CA SER A 106 6.81 -12.65 -17.16
C SER A 106 7.51 -12.27 -18.48
N ALA A 107 8.17 -13.22 -19.14
CA ALA A 107 9.07 -12.95 -20.25
C ALA A 107 8.44 -13.19 -21.65
N VAL A 108 7.57 -14.18 -21.76
CA VAL A 108 7.01 -14.65 -23.04
C VAL A 108 5.50 -14.42 -23.12
N CYS A 109 4.73 -15.03 -22.23
CA CYS A 109 3.27 -14.94 -22.22
C CYS A 109 2.79 -13.64 -21.55
N THR A 110 3.22 -12.50 -22.06
CA THR A 110 2.94 -11.17 -21.49
C THR A 110 1.45 -10.77 -21.60
N PRO A 111 0.96 -9.80 -20.80
CA PRO A 111 -0.46 -9.43 -20.79
C PRO A 111 -1.01 -8.95 -22.14
N THR A 112 -0.31 -8.03 -22.79
CA THR A 112 -0.81 -7.31 -23.98
C THR A 112 -0.22 -7.81 -25.28
N SER A 113 1.03 -8.26 -25.30
CA SER A 113 1.76 -8.65 -26.51
C SER A 113 2.55 -9.94 -26.24
N PRO A 114 1.89 -11.09 -26.14
CA PRO A 114 2.57 -12.35 -25.90
C PRO A 114 3.42 -12.75 -27.12
N LYS A 115 4.62 -13.25 -26.85
CA LYS A 115 5.56 -13.72 -27.87
C LYS A 115 5.28 -15.20 -28.19
N CYS A 116 4.14 -15.49 -28.80
CA CYS A 116 3.65 -16.84 -28.97
C CYS A 116 4.56 -17.71 -29.86
N GLU A 117 5.19 -17.12 -30.88
CA GLU A 117 6.08 -17.84 -31.83
C GLU A 117 7.33 -18.38 -31.13
N SER A 118 7.80 -17.76 -30.05
CA SER A 118 8.93 -18.23 -29.24
C SER A 118 8.50 -19.01 -27.99
N CYS A 119 7.19 -19.28 -27.83
CA CYS A 119 6.66 -19.95 -26.65
C CYS A 119 6.87 -21.47 -26.71
N PRO A 120 7.53 -22.11 -25.73
CA PRO A 120 7.72 -23.54 -25.70
C PRO A 120 6.40 -24.34 -25.59
N LEU A 121 5.33 -23.70 -25.13
CA LEU A 121 3.99 -24.28 -24.98
C LEU A 121 3.08 -23.97 -26.17
N GLN A 122 3.56 -23.38 -27.28
CA GLN A 122 2.75 -22.90 -28.39
C GLN A 122 1.83 -24.00 -28.94
N GLN A 123 2.39 -25.17 -29.21
CA GLN A 123 1.66 -26.30 -29.79
C GLN A 123 0.54 -26.86 -28.90
N TYR A 124 0.62 -26.62 -27.61
CA TYR A 124 -0.37 -27.08 -26.61
C TYR A 124 -1.35 -25.98 -26.20
N CYS A 125 -1.16 -24.75 -26.69
CA CYS A 125 -1.93 -23.60 -26.24
C CYS A 125 -3.25 -23.46 -27.00
N ALA A 126 -4.37 -23.79 -26.36
CA ALA A 126 -5.70 -23.69 -26.95
C ALA A 126 -6.04 -22.28 -27.45
N ALA A 127 -5.73 -21.24 -26.66
CA ALA A 127 -5.97 -19.87 -27.07
C ALA A 127 -5.14 -19.45 -28.29
N TYR A 128 -3.92 -19.97 -28.46
CA TYR A 128 -3.12 -19.71 -29.65
C TYR A 128 -3.73 -20.38 -30.89
N GLN A 129 -4.13 -21.65 -30.77
CA GLN A 129 -4.78 -22.38 -31.85
C GLN A 129 -6.10 -21.74 -32.29
N ALA A 130 -6.82 -21.11 -31.35
CA ALA A 130 -8.09 -20.43 -31.61
C ALA A 130 -7.94 -18.93 -31.96
N ASP A 131 -6.72 -18.39 -32.02
CA ASP A 131 -6.43 -16.96 -32.19
C ASP A 131 -7.12 -16.05 -31.14
N LYS A 132 -7.17 -16.51 -29.88
CA LYS A 132 -7.85 -15.85 -28.76
C LYS A 132 -6.93 -15.41 -27.62
N MET A 133 -5.61 -15.25 -27.86
CA MET A 133 -4.65 -14.93 -26.81
C MET A 133 -4.99 -13.65 -26.04
N THR A 134 -5.61 -12.68 -26.69
CA THR A 134 -6.01 -11.41 -26.07
C THR A 134 -7.33 -11.50 -25.32
N ALA A 135 -8.17 -12.51 -25.57
CA ALA A 135 -9.41 -12.75 -24.85
C ALA A 135 -9.15 -13.31 -23.43
N TYR A 136 -7.98 -13.92 -23.22
CA TYR A 136 -7.59 -14.49 -21.92
C TYR A 136 -6.39 -13.78 -21.31
N PRO A 137 -6.33 -13.67 -19.98
CA PRO A 137 -7.34 -14.11 -19.00
C PRO A 137 -8.57 -13.20 -18.98
N VAL A 138 -9.74 -13.75 -18.68
CA VAL A 138 -10.92 -12.96 -18.38
C VAL A 138 -10.70 -12.22 -17.07
N LYS A 139 -10.91 -10.90 -17.09
CA LYS A 139 -10.68 -10.05 -15.94
C LYS A 139 -11.71 -8.93 -15.88
N SER A 140 -12.57 -8.95 -14.87
CA SER A 140 -13.48 -7.84 -14.63
C SER A 140 -12.71 -6.55 -14.29
N LYS A 141 -13.30 -5.41 -14.66
CA LYS A 141 -12.70 -4.10 -14.36
C LYS A 141 -12.59 -3.93 -12.85
N LYS A 142 -11.42 -3.52 -12.38
CA LYS A 142 -11.24 -3.18 -10.96
C LYS A 142 -12.21 -2.05 -10.60
N VAL A 143 -12.90 -2.21 -9.46
CA VAL A 143 -13.64 -1.12 -8.83
C VAL A 143 -12.65 0.01 -8.57
N LYS A 144 -12.99 1.22 -9.00
CA LYS A 144 -12.14 2.38 -8.73
C LYS A 144 -12.02 2.57 -7.22
N PRO A 145 -10.83 2.84 -6.69
CA PRO A 145 -10.67 3.15 -5.27
C PRO A 145 -11.57 4.32 -4.88
N LYS A 146 -12.19 4.23 -3.70
CA LYS A 146 -12.99 5.32 -3.14
C LYS A 146 -12.07 6.46 -2.72
N ASP A 147 -12.34 7.66 -3.18
CA ASP A 147 -11.63 8.86 -2.73
C ASP A 147 -12.00 9.17 -1.27
N VAL A 148 -10.99 9.42 -0.44
CA VAL A 148 -11.12 9.84 0.96
C VAL A 148 -10.20 11.03 1.17
N TYR A 149 -10.69 12.04 1.86
CA TYR A 149 -10.05 13.34 1.99
C TYR A 149 -9.60 13.57 3.43
N TYR A 150 -8.38 14.04 3.60
CA TYR A 150 -7.76 14.31 4.90
C TYR A 150 -7.11 15.69 4.93
N VAL A 151 -7.13 16.28 6.11
CA VAL A 151 -6.14 17.27 6.53
C VAL A 151 -5.02 16.51 7.22
N GLY A 152 -3.79 16.81 6.86
CA GLY A 152 -2.61 16.28 7.55
C GLY A 152 -1.75 17.43 8.05
N THR A 153 -1.18 17.29 9.24
CA THR A 153 -0.38 18.35 9.84
C THR A 153 1.01 17.88 10.20
N ILE A 154 1.97 18.76 9.98
CA ILE A 154 3.33 18.62 10.47
C ILE A 154 3.51 19.69 11.54
N ILE A 155 3.47 19.29 12.81
CA ILE A 155 3.58 20.20 13.97
C ILE A 155 4.99 20.07 14.54
N GLU A 156 5.72 21.17 14.60
CA GLU A 156 7.07 21.26 15.15
C GLU A 156 7.06 22.04 16.47
N ASN A 157 7.75 21.56 17.50
CA ASN A 157 7.91 22.27 18.77
C ASN A 157 9.19 23.14 18.78
N LYS A 158 9.40 23.88 19.88
CA LYS A 158 10.57 24.75 20.08
C LYS A 158 11.91 24.00 20.08
N LYS A 159 11.90 22.69 20.32
CA LYS A 159 13.09 21.82 20.30
C LYS A 159 13.36 21.21 18.91
N GLN A 160 12.60 21.60 17.88
CA GLN A 160 12.65 21.03 16.54
C GLN A 160 12.26 19.53 16.51
N GLU A 161 11.36 19.12 17.43
CA GLU A 161 10.74 17.81 17.42
C GLU A 161 9.36 17.91 16.78
N PHE A 162 8.94 16.83 16.16
CA PHE A 162 7.70 16.72 15.40
C PHE A 162 6.69 15.85 16.14
N LEU A 163 5.43 16.26 16.17
CA LEU A 163 4.36 15.47 16.76
C LEU A 163 4.02 14.28 15.86
N LEU A 164 4.16 13.09 16.40
CA LEU A 164 3.74 11.84 15.76
C LEU A 164 2.64 11.19 16.59
N GLU A 165 1.75 10.46 15.89
CA GLU A 165 0.66 9.71 16.48
C GLU A 165 0.68 8.27 16.00
N GLN A 166 0.52 7.31 16.92
CA GLN A 166 0.44 5.89 16.60
C GLN A 166 -0.99 5.50 16.27
N ARG A 167 -1.17 4.83 15.13
CA ARG A 167 -2.46 4.26 14.74
C ARG A 167 -2.88 3.14 15.70
N PRO A 168 -4.21 2.94 15.87
CA PRO A 168 -4.74 1.81 16.63
C PRO A 168 -4.20 0.46 16.15
N GLU A 169 -4.30 -0.54 17.01
CA GLU A 169 -3.82 -1.91 16.72
C GLU A 169 -4.59 -2.59 15.56
N THR A 170 -5.75 -2.05 15.19
CA THR A 170 -6.60 -2.61 14.15
C THR A 170 -6.86 -1.59 13.03
N GLY A 171 -7.26 -2.09 11.86
CA GLY A 171 -7.61 -1.26 10.71
C GLY A 171 -6.43 -0.98 9.77
N LEU A 172 -6.64 -0.01 8.87
CA LEU A 172 -5.63 0.36 7.86
C LEU A 172 -4.43 1.02 8.52
N LEU A 173 -3.22 0.54 8.21
CA LEU A 173 -1.95 1.01 8.75
C LEU A 173 -1.83 0.83 10.29
N ALA A 174 -2.42 -0.23 10.84
CA ALA A 174 -2.39 -0.56 12.26
C ALA A 174 -0.96 -0.51 12.85
N ASN A 175 -0.84 0.03 14.07
CA ASN A 175 0.42 0.21 14.82
C ASN A 175 1.51 1.07 14.13
N MET A 176 1.20 1.70 12.99
CA MET A 176 2.16 2.58 12.31
C MET A 176 2.10 4.01 12.87
N TRP A 177 3.22 4.69 12.78
CA TRP A 177 3.32 6.09 13.21
C TRP A 177 3.02 7.04 12.06
N LEU A 178 2.26 8.09 12.35
CA LEU A 178 1.80 9.09 11.39
C LEU A 178 2.05 10.50 11.95
N PHE A 179 2.23 11.47 11.08
CA PHE A 179 1.82 12.82 11.43
C PHE A 179 0.29 12.85 11.63
N PRO A 180 -0.25 13.62 12.55
CA PRO A 180 -1.70 13.65 12.76
C PRO A 180 -2.46 13.95 11.48
N ILE A 181 -3.49 13.15 11.21
CA ILE A 181 -4.40 13.32 10.07
C ILE A 181 -5.85 13.20 10.54
N GLU A 182 -6.73 14.03 9.99
CA GLU A 182 -8.17 13.97 10.23
C GLU A 182 -8.92 13.79 8.91
N GLU A 183 -9.90 12.89 8.89
CA GLU A 183 -10.79 12.71 7.74
C GLU A 183 -11.79 13.85 7.68
N ILE A 184 -11.90 14.48 6.51
CA ILE A 184 -12.79 15.59 6.25
C ILE A 184 -13.69 15.32 5.04
N SER A 185 -14.77 16.08 4.92
CA SER A 185 -15.62 16.00 3.75
C SER A 185 -14.91 16.54 2.50
N LYS A 186 -15.33 16.06 1.33
CA LYS A 186 -14.84 16.60 0.06
C LYS A 186 -15.06 18.11 -0.05
N LYS A 187 -16.17 18.63 0.49
CA LYS A 187 -16.51 20.05 0.47
C LYS A 187 -15.49 20.86 1.28
N GLN A 188 -15.20 20.44 2.51
CA GLN A 188 -14.16 21.05 3.35
C GLN A 188 -12.78 21.01 2.70
N PHE A 189 -12.40 19.85 2.13
CA PHE A 189 -11.13 19.71 1.42
C PHE A 189 -10.99 20.73 0.27
N GLN A 190 -12.02 20.89 -0.55
CA GLN A 190 -12.02 21.84 -1.66
C GLN A 190 -11.98 23.30 -1.18
N GLN A 191 -12.63 23.62 -0.06
CA GLN A 191 -12.56 24.94 0.56
C GLN A 191 -11.14 25.24 1.04
N LEU A 192 -10.53 24.33 1.81
CA LEU A 192 -9.16 24.48 2.28
C LEU A 192 -8.16 24.55 1.13
N GLN A 193 -8.35 23.79 0.08
CA GLN A 193 -7.49 23.82 -1.10
C GLN A 193 -7.53 25.18 -1.82
N LYS A 194 -8.68 25.83 -1.89
CA LYS A 194 -8.81 27.19 -2.45
C LYS A 194 -8.13 28.24 -1.58
N LEU A 195 -8.30 28.16 -0.25
CA LEU A 195 -7.67 29.06 0.70
C LEU A 195 -6.13 28.88 0.73
N ALA A 196 -5.64 27.70 0.41
CA ALA A 196 -4.22 27.37 0.39
C ALA A 196 -3.48 27.78 -0.89
N GLN A 197 -4.20 28.18 -1.97
CA GLN A 197 -3.59 28.64 -3.23
C GLN A 197 -3.08 30.09 -3.07
N PRO A 198 -1.90 30.44 -3.66
CA PRO A 198 -1.49 31.84 -3.73
C PRO A 198 -2.51 32.62 -4.57
N ALA A 199 -2.93 33.78 -4.11
CA ALA A 199 -3.61 34.75 -4.96
C ALA A 199 -2.68 35.05 -6.14
N GLU A 200 -3.19 35.05 -7.38
CA GLU A 200 -2.38 35.18 -8.62
C GLU A 200 -1.52 36.45 -8.67
N THR A 201 -1.67 37.36 -7.72
CA THR A 201 -1.02 38.68 -7.67
C THR A 201 0.20 38.77 -6.74
N GLU A 202 0.50 37.73 -5.93
CA GLU A 202 1.63 37.79 -4.97
C GLU A 202 2.77 36.84 -5.31
N LYS A 203 3.56 37.20 -6.33
CA LYS A 203 4.79 36.49 -6.71
C LYS A 203 5.99 36.73 -5.79
N GLN A 204 5.87 37.59 -4.78
CA GLN A 204 6.95 37.92 -3.86
C GLN A 204 6.37 38.21 -2.47
N LEU A 205 6.25 37.20 -1.63
CA LEU A 205 6.23 37.43 -0.17
C LEU A 205 6.91 36.26 0.53
N THR A 206 7.95 36.63 1.27
CA THR A 206 8.63 35.86 2.30
C THR A 206 7.65 35.07 3.16
N LEU A 207 8.02 33.85 3.51
CA LEU A 207 7.31 32.99 4.46
C LEU A 207 7.30 33.64 5.86
N GLU A 208 6.46 34.63 6.06
CA GLU A 208 6.22 35.19 7.39
C GLU A 208 5.19 34.33 8.12
N LEU A 209 5.59 33.85 9.28
CA LEU A 209 4.71 33.22 10.26
C LEU A 209 3.87 34.31 10.89
N GLU A 210 2.76 34.67 10.29
CA GLU A 210 1.77 35.51 10.98
C GLU A 210 0.82 34.60 11.77
N PRO A 211 0.53 34.97 13.04
CA PRO A 211 -0.48 34.25 13.80
C PRO A 211 -1.81 34.39 13.09
N VAL A 212 -2.42 33.24 12.74
CA VAL A 212 -3.80 33.19 12.25
C VAL A 212 -4.69 33.52 13.48
N THR A 213 -4.98 34.79 13.67
CA THR A 213 -5.90 35.27 14.73
C THR A 213 -7.36 35.07 14.32
N GLU A 214 -7.64 34.80 13.03
CA GLU A 214 -8.95 34.38 12.58
C GLU A 214 -8.86 32.92 12.17
N PRO A 215 -9.76 32.04 12.68
CA PRO A 215 -9.83 30.68 12.21
C PRO A 215 -9.99 30.71 10.70
N LEU A 216 -9.32 29.79 9.97
CA LEU A 216 -9.59 29.51 8.56
C LEU A 216 -11.08 29.17 8.45
N VAL A 217 -11.92 30.19 8.26
CA VAL A 217 -13.38 30.09 8.29
C VAL A 217 -13.81 29.42 6.99
N ALA A 218 -13.79 28.11 6.99
CA ALA A 218 -14.69 27.35 6.16
C ALA A 218 -16.10 27.54 6.75
N GLU A 219 -17.15 27.56 5.92
CA GLU A 219 -18.55 27.57 6.39
C GLU A 219 -18.87 26.47 7.41
N GLU A 220 -18.05 25.42 7.45
CA GLU A 220 -17.97 24.39 8.51
C GLU A 220 -16.52 24.36 9.01
N PRO A 221 -16.25 24.79 10.25
CA PRO A 221 -14.88 24.78 10.78
C PRO A 221 -14.34 23.36 10.82
N VAL A 222 -13.10 23.19 10.37
CA VAL A 222 -12.39 21.93 10.54
C VAL A 222 -11.85 21.95 11.97
N SER A 223 -12.40 21.14 12.85
CA SER A 223 -12.09 21.07 14.28
C SER A 223 -10.60 20.88 14.55
N PHE A 224 -9.92 20.22 13.62
CA PHE A 224 -8.51 19.89 13.71
C PHE A 224 -7.59 21.09 14.02
N PHE A 225 -7.85 22.25 13.44
CA PHE A 225 -7.02 23.44 13.70
C PHE A 225 -7.30 24.08 15.07
N THR A 226 -8.49 23.85 15.61
CA THR A 226 -8.88 24.33 16.95
C THR A 226 -8.42 23.42 18.06
N ASP A 227 -8.20 22.12 17.79
CA ASP A 227 -7.71 21.16 18.78
C ASP A 227 -6.25 21.41 19.18
N TYR A 228 -5.51 22.20 18.39
CA TYR A 228 -4.12 22.58 18.64
C TYR A 228 -3.99 24.09 18.90
N GLU A 229 -4.63 24.59 19.96
CA GLU A 229 -4.72 26.02 20.28
C GLU A 229 -3.37 26.75 20.42
N THR A 230 -2.31 26.04 20.81
CA THR A 230 -0.97 26.58 20.96
C THR A 230 -0.12 26.54 19.68
N VAL A 231 -0.70 26.07 18.58
CA VAL A 231 0.01 25.93 17.31
C VAL A 231 -0.28 27.12 16.41
N VAL A 232 0.78 27.82 16.02
CA VAL A 232 0.72 28.85 14.99
C VAL A 232 0.85 28.18 13.62
N TRP A 233 -0.21 28.24 12.86
CA TRP A 233 -0.29 27.60 11.54
C TRP A 233 0.25 28.48 10.43
N GLN A 234 0.92 27.85 9.47
CA GLN A 234 1.24 28.52 8.22
C GLN A 234 -0.05 28.72 7.40
N LYS A 235 -0.27 29.93 6.86
CA LYS A 235 -1.50 30.26 6.10
C LYS A 235 -1.73 29.38 4.87
N ARG A 236 -0.67 28.83 4.29
CA ARG A 236 -0.73 28.01 3.07
C ARG A 236 -0.46 26.56 3.38
N ALA A 237 -1.15 25.67 2.70
CA ALA A 237 -0.77 24.26 2.70
C ALA A 237 0.61 24.09 2.05
N LEU A 238 1.41 23.16 2.58
CA LEU A 238 2.65 22.74 1.94
C LEU A 238 2.38 22.07 0.58
N GLY A 239 1.21 21.45 0.42
CA GLY A 239 0.75 20.81 -0.80
C GLY A 239 -0.17 19.64 -0.53
N GLU A 240 -0.52 18.91 -1.59
CA GLU A 240 -1.37 17.71 -1.54
C GLU A 240 -0.52 16.44 -1.71
N VAL A 241 -0.75 15.46 -0.85
CA VAL A 241 -0.21 14.10 -0.98
C VAL A 241 -1.32 13.16 -1.41
N VAL A 242 -1.17 12.55 -2.59
CA VAL A 242 -2.09 11.51 -3.07
C VAL A 242 -1.45 10.13 -2.91
N HIS A 243 -2.22 9.20 -2.31
CA HIS A 243 -1.82 7.80 -2.20
C HIS A 243 -2.98 6.85 -2.48
N ILE A 244 -2.71 5.81 -3.28
CA ILE A 244 -3.70 4.82 -3.70
C ILE A 244 -3.41 3.50 -2.99
N PHE A 245 -4.39 3.04 -2.22
CA PHE A 245 -4.49 1.68 -1.69
C PHE A 245 -5.34 0.80 -2.62
N SER A 246 -5.48 -0.46 -2.30
CA SER A 246 -6.28 -1.38 -3.14
C SER A 246 -7.73 -0.94 -3.32
N HIS A 247 -8.34 -0.32 -2.30
CA HIS A 247 -9.75 0.06 -2.25
C HIS A 247 -10.01 1.53 -1.89
N LEU A 248 -8.97 2.26 -1.48
CA LEU A 248 -9.04 3.67 -1.08
C LEU A 248 -8.00 4.49 -1.83
N LYS A 249 -8.35 5.74 -2.09
CA LYS A 249 -7.44 6.77 -2.59
C LYS A 249 -7.48 7.94 -1.60
N TRP A 250 -6.38 8.13 -0.90
CA TRP A 250 -6.22 9.23 0.04
C TRP A 250 -5.75 10.49 -0.66
N HIS A 251 -6.43 11.58 -0.34
CA HIS A 251 -6.06 12.95 -0.68
C HIS A 251 -5.76 13.65 0.64
N ILE A 252 -4.51 13.98 0.91
CA ILE A 252 -4.07 14.59 2.16
C ILE A 252 -3.57 16.00 1.84
N LEU A 253 -4.29 17.02 2.29
CA LEU A 253 -3.83 18.40 2.24
C LEU A 253 -2.96 18.67 3.47
N VAL A 254 -1.69 18.99 3.26
CA VAL A 254 -0.68 19.05 4.33
C VAL A 254 -0.44 20.46 4.77
N PHE A 255 -0.59 20.72 6.08
CA PHE A 255 -0.30 22.00 6.70
C PHE A 255 0.90 21.85 7.65
N TYR A 256 1.63 22.95 7.84
CA TYR A 256 2.70 23.05 8.80
C TYR A 256 2.36 24.07 9.88
N GLY A 257 2.70 23.75 11.12
CA GLY A 257 2.53 24.66 12.25
C GLY A 257 3.64 24.53 13.28
N ARG A 258 3.88 25.62 14.02
CA ARG A 258 4.81 25.64 15.14
C ARG A 258 4.07 25.73 16.45
N ASN A 259 4.34 24.78 17.31
CA ASN A 259 3.83 24.83 18.69
C ASN A 259 4.64 25.83 19.52
N THR A 260 3.97 26.84 20.00
CA THR A 260 4.58 27.94 20.81
C THR A 260 4.33 27.78 22.29
N GLY A 261 3.40 26.94 22.71
CA GLY A 261 3.00 26.68 24.08
C GLY A 261 3.30 25.29 24.60
N GLU A 262 2.64 24.89 25.66
CA GLU A 262 2.60 23.52 26.14
C GLU A 262 1.43 22.81 25.46
N LEU A 263 1.71 21.76 24.73
CA LEU A 263 0.72 20.87 24.13
C LEU A 263 0.73 19.55 24.89
N ALA A 264 -0.38 19.25 25.56
CA ALA A 264 -0.57 17.95 26.18
C ALA A 264 -0.65 16.87 25.09
N THR A 265 0.19 15.85 25.19
CA THR A 265 0.19 14.72 24.27
C THR A 265 -0.64 13.58 24.82
N LEU A 266 -1.37 12.90 23.95
CA LEU A 266 -2.06 11.64 24.26
C LEU A 266 -1.04 10.51 24.43
N GLU A 267 -1.44 9.41 25.04
CA GLU A 267 -0.58 8.19 25.15
C GLU A 267 -0.12 7.67 23.79
N SER A 268 -0.95 7.85 22.76
CA SER A 268 -0.65 7.49 21.37
C SER A 268 0.26 8.50 20.66
N GLN A 269 0.58 9.63 21.29
CA GLN A 269 1.34 10.74 20.68
C GLN A 269 2.73 10.88 21.28
N ARG A 270 3.71 11.29 20.47
CA ARG A 270 5.09 11.54 20.90
C ARG A 270 5.71 12.69 20.11
N TRP A 271 6.56 13.45 20.78
CA TRP A 271 7.48 14.37 20.14
C TRP A 271 8.75 13.62 19.72
N VAL A 272 9.14 13.72 18.46
CA VAL A 272 10.22 12.95 17.86
C VAL A 272 11.10 13.86 17.00
N ALA A 273 12.41 13.84 17.24
CA ALA A 273 13.36 14.57 16.42
C ALA A 273 13.46 13.95 15.02
N ALA A 274 13.70 14.79 13.99
CA ALA A 274 13.76 14.34 12.61
C ALA A 274 14.82 13.24 12.36
N GLN A 275 15.92 13.24 13.12
CA GLN A 275 16.99 12.25 13.06
C GLN A 275 16.53 10.85 13.51
N GLN A 276 15.49 10.80 14.36
CA GLN A 276 14.93 9.56 14.89
C GLN A 276 13.79 8.98 14.05
N PHE A 277 13.42 9.62 12.93
CA PHE A 277 12.33 9.13 12.08
C PHE A 277 12.59 7.72 11.53
N SER A 278 13.84 7.30 11.40
CA SER A 278 14.21 5.93 11.01
C SER A 278 13.78 4.86 12.01
N ASP A 279 13.60 5.22 13.28
CA ASP A 279 13.21 4.32 14.36
C ASP A 279 11.69 4.05 14.36
N TYR A 280 10.96 4.82 13.57
CA TYR A 280 9.51 4.77 13.44
C TYR A 280 9.08 4.22 12.10
N VAL A 281 8.08 3.34 12.10
CA VAL A 281 7.56 2.75 10.87
C VAL A 281 6.56 3.70 10.22
N PHE A 282 7.03 4.51 9.28
CA PHE A 282 6.18 5.40 8.48
C PHE A 282 5.60 4.69 7.26
N PRO A 283 4.27 4.73 7.03
CA PRO A 283 3.67 4.28 5.78
C PRO A 283 4.00 5.24 4.63
N LYS A 284 3.87 4.75 3.40
CA LYS A 284 4.24 5.52 2.20
C LYS A 284 3.61 6.91 2.09
N PRO A 285 2.31 7.14 2.42
CA PRO A 285 1.75 8.50 2.41
C PRO A 285 2.49 9.45 3.34
N GLN A 286 2.90 8.98 4.52
CA GLN A 286 3.62 9.80 5.49
C GLN A 286 5.06 10.12 5.06
N GLN A 287 5.73 9.16 4.40
CA GLN A 287 7.03 9.42 3.78
C GLN A 287 6.93 10.55 2.74
N LYS A 288 5.86 10.57 1.94
CA LYS A 288 5.60 11.67 0.99
C LYS A 288 5.36 13.02 1.71
N MET A 289 4.71 13.01 2.89
CA MET A 289 4.56 14.24 3.68
C MET A 289 5.93 14.76 4.16
N VAL A 290 6.82 13.88 4.62
CA VAL A 290 8.22 14.25 4.97
C VAL A 290 8.96 14.82 3.76
N GLU A 291 8.84 14.20 2.59
CA GLU A 291 9.47 14.67 1.35
C GLU A 291 8.96 16.06 0.97
N LEU A 292 7.64 16.29 1.08
CA LEU A 292 7.00 17.58 0.82
C LEU A 292 7.53 18.65 1.78
N PHE A 293 7.57 18.37 3.07
CA PHE A 293 8.11 19.26 4.09
C PHE A 293 9.57 19.63 3.82
N LYS A 294 10.42 18.63 3.54
CA LYS A 294 11.83 18.85 3.23
C LYS A 294 12.05 19.70 1.99
N LYS A 295 11.19 19.56 0.97
CA LYS A 295 11.27 20.36 -0.25
C LYS A 295 11.00 21.83 0.03
N GLU A 296 9.98 22.15 0.80
CA GLU A 296 9.60 23.50 1.12
C GLU A 296 10.59 24.19 2.09
N HIS A 297 11.30 23.41 2.94
CA HIS A 297 12.23 23.93 3.94
C HIS A 297 13.72 23.87 3.51
N LYS A 298 14.06 23.22 2.37
CA LYS A 298 15.41 23.27 1.80
C LYS A 298 15.71 24.56 1.02
N ASN A 299 14.69 25.33 0.69
CA ASN A 299 14.83 26.61 -0.01
C ASN A 299 14.95 27.81 0.97
N LYS A 300 15.19 27.55 2.23
CA LYS A 300 15.62 28.47 3.28
C LYS A 300 17.01 28.09 3.75
#